data_f87f1217bcc68eebe1fc55aa71e7ce42
#
_entry.id   f87f1217bcc68eebe1fc55aa71e7ce42
#
_cell.length_a   1.000
_cell.length_b   1.000
_cell.length_c   1.000
_cell.angle_alpha   90.00
_cell.angle_beta   90.00
_cell.angle_gamma   90.00
#
_symmetry.space_group_name_H-M   'P 1'
#
loop_
_entity.id
_entity.type
_entity.pdbx_description
1 polymer ?
#
loop_
_entity_poly.entity_id
_entity_poly.type
_entity_poly.pdbx_seq_one_letter_code
_entity_poly.pdbx_strand_id
1 'polypeptide(L)' 'MAIDARIRELGMRHQTLDREIQDEASRPSCDDVRLMQLKRQKLRLKEQMETLRSRMH' A
#
# COMPACT_ATOMS: atom_id res chain seq x y z
N MET A 1 20.87 -6.45 -1.35
CA MET A 1 20.39 -6.58 -2.73
C MET A 1 19.31 -5.55 -3.00
N ALA A 2 19.30 -4.99 -4.21
CA ALA A 2 18.38 -3.92 -4.56
C ALA A 2 16.91 -4.37 -4.50
N ILE A 3 16.62 -5.61 -4.89
CA ILE A 3 15.26 -6.14 -4.88
C ILE A 3 14.72 -6.28 -3.46
N ASP A 4 15.54 -6.78 -2.53
CA ASP A 4 15.13 -6.93 -1.14
C ASP A 4 14.83 -5.57 -0.49
N ALA A 5 15.70 -4.59 -0.75
CA ALA A 5 15.51 -3.25 -0.25
C ALA A 5 14.24 -2.62 -0.81
N ARG A 6 13.96 -2.87 -2.10
CA ARG A 6 12.77 -2.34 -2.76
C ARG A 6 11.50 -2.95 -2.18
N ILE A 7 11.48 -4.27 -1.96
CA ILE A 7 10.33 -4.95 -1.37
C ILE A 7 10.07 -4.42 0.04
N ARG A 8 11.13 -4.22 0.82
CA ARG A 8 11.02 -3.70 2.18
C ARG A 8 10.44 -2.29 2.18
N GLU A 9 10.92 -1.44 1.27
CA GLU A 9 10.41 -0.08 1.13
C GLU A 9 8.92 -0.07 0.76
N LEU A 10 8.54 -0.91 -0.22
CA LEU A 10 7.14 -1.02 -0.63
C LEU A 10 6.27 -1.56 0.51
N GLY A 11 6.81 -2.48 1.30
CA GLY A 11 6.10 -3.00 2.47
C GLY A 11 5.81 -1.92 3.49
N MET A 12 6.78 -1.04 3.73
CA MET A 12 6.61 0.08 4.65
C MET A 12 5.54 1.06 4.14
N ARG A 13 5.56 1.36 2.85
CA ARG A 13 4.55 2.22 2.23
C ARG A 13 3.17 1.59 2.32
N HIS A 14 3.09 0.28 2.13
CA HIS A 14 1.85 -0.46 2.23
C HIS A 14 1.26 -0.35 3.64
N GLN A 15 2.09 -0.47 4.67
CA GLN A 15 1.65 -0.32 6.05
C GLN A 15 1.17 1.10 6.35
N THR A 16 1.88 2.10 5.82
CA THR A 16 1.49 3.51 6.00
C THR A 16 0.13 3.76 5.37
N LEU A 17 -0.10 3.26 4.15
CA LEU A 17 -1.39 3.40 3.48
C LEU A 17 -2.50 2.68 4.23
N ASP A 18 -2.20 1.51 4.78
CA ASP A 18 -3.17 0.75 5.58
C ASP A 18 -3.64 1.58 6.78
N ARG A 19 -2.70 2.22 7.46
CA ARG A 19 -3.00 3.09 8.60
C ARG A 19 -3.84 4.29 8.17
N GLU A 20 -3.46 4.92 7.04
CA GLU A 20 -4.21 6.07 6.51
C GLU A 20 -5.64 5.67 6.15
N ILE A 21 -5.82 4.47 5.57
CA ILE A 21 -7.14 3.96 5.24
C ILE A 21 -7.98 3.78 6.51
N GLN A 22 -7.40 3.20 7.54
CA GLN A 22 -8.10 2.99 8.81
C GLN A 22 -8.47 4.31 9.46
N ASP A 23 -7.56 5.28 9.44
CA ASP A 23 -7.82 6.61 9.99
C ASP A 23 -8.95 7.30 9.24
N GLU A 24 -8.92 7.26 7.91
CA GLU A 24 -9.96 7.88 7.11
C GLU A 24 -11.31 7.22 7.31
N ALA A 25 -11.33 5.88 7.34
CA ALA A 25 -12.56 5.12 7.51
C ALA A 25 -13.22 5.32 8.88
N SER A 26 -12.41 5.64 9.90
CA SER A 26 -12.94 5.84 11.25
C SER A 26 -13.40 7.26 11.53
N ARG A 27 -13.20 8.19 10.59
CA ARG A 27 -13.67 9.57 10.76
C ARG A 27 -15.17 9.65 10.52
N PRO A 28 -15.91 10.44 11.34
CA PRO A 28 -17.34 10.61 11.15
C PRO A 28 -17.72 11.18 9.78
N SER A 29 -16.85 12.02 9.21
CA SER A 29 -17.06 12.63 7.90
C SER A 29 -16.08 12.04 6.87
N CYS A 30 -16.09 10.72 6.76
CA CYS A 30 -15.23 10.00 5.84
C CYS A 30 -15.46 10.43 4.38
N ASP A 31 -14.38 10.76 3.68
CA ASP A 31 -14.42 11.10 2.26
C ASP A 31 -14.26 9.81 1.44
N ASP A 32 -15.34 9.39 0.80
CA ASP A 32 -15.34 8.15 0.03
C ASP A 32 -14.36 8.20 -1.14
N VAL A 33 -14.23 9.36 -1.78
CA VAL A 33 -13.30 9.52 -2.91
C VAL A 33 -11.86 9.33 -2.42
N ARG A 34 -11.51 9.96 -1.31
CA ARG A 34 -10.18 9.83 -0.74
C ARG A 34 -9.90 8.40 -0.31
N LEU A 35 -10.87 7.77 0.33
CA LEU A 35 -10.74 6.38 0.76
C LEU A 35 -10.50 5.45 -0.43
N MET A 36 -11.24 5.67 -1.51
CA MET A 36 -11.07 4.90 -2.74
C MET A 36 -9.67 5.08 -3.33
N GLN A 37 -9.17 6.32 -3.34
CA GLN A 37 -7.82 6.62 -3.84
C GLN A 37 -6.76 5.90 -3.01
N LEU A 38 -6.89 5.92 -1.69
CA LEU A 38 -5.95 5.26 -0.79
C LEU A 38 -5.95 3.75 -1.01
N LYS A 39 -7.13 3.16 -1.15
CA LYS A 39 -7.26 1.73 -1.40
C LYS A 39 -6.64 1.34 -2.75
N ARG A 40 -6.80 2.19 -3.75
CA ARG A 40 -6.22 1.96 -5.07
C ARG A 40 -4.70 2.01 -5.03
N GLN A 41 -4.13 2.97 -4.29
CA GLN A 41 -2.69 3.05 -4.10
C GLN A 41 -2.14 1.82 -3.38
N LYS A 42 -2.86 1.35 -2.36
CA LYS A 42 -2.48 0.16 -1.62
C LYS A 42 -2.43 -1.06 -2.56
N LEU A 43 -3.42 -1.20 -3.42
CA LEU A 43 -3.47 -2.31 -4.36
C LEU A 43 -2.29 -2.26 -5.33
N ARG A 44 -1.93 -1.08 -5.83
CA ARG A 44 -0.79 -0.93 -6.72
C ARG A 44 0.51 -1.35 -6.04
N LEU A 45 0.70 -0.95 -4.78
CA LEU A 45 1.89 -1.34 -4.03
C LEU A 45 1.94 -2.85 -3.85
N LYS A 46 0.81 -3.46 -3.55
CA LYS A 46 0.74 -4.91 -3.40
C LYS A 46 1.12 -5.62 -4.70
N GLU A 47 0.62 -5.14 -5.82
CA GLU A 47 0.94 -5.72 -7.13
C GLU A 47 2.43 -5.59 -7.44
N GLN A 48 3.04 -4.45 -7.13
CA GLN A 48 4.47 -4.25 -7.32
C GLN A 48 5.27 -5.21 -6.45
N MET A 49 4.86 -5.40 -5.22
CA MET A 49 5.54 -6.33 -4.32
C MET A 49 5.46 -7.77 -4.83
N GLU A 50 4.30 -8.17 -5.32
CA GLU A 50 4.12 -9.52 -5.86
C GLU A 50 4.96 -9.73 -7.11
N THR A 51 5.04 -8.73 -7.99
CA THR A 51 5.86 -8.79 -9.18
C THR A 51 7.34 -8.97 -8.82
N LEU A 52 7.81 -8.21 -7.83
CA LEU A 52 9.21 -8.31 -7.39
C LEU A 52 9.48 -9.66 -6.76
N ARG A 53 8.55 -10.18 -5.97
CA ARG A 53 8.70 -11.51 -5.38
C ARG A 53 8.80 -12.60 -6.43
N SER A 54 8.00 -12.48 -7.49
CA SER A 54 8.06 -13.43 -8.60
C SER A 54 9.43 -13.47 -9.26
N ARG A 55 10.09 -12.31 -9.32
CA ARG A 55 11.43 -12.22 -9.91
C ARG A 55 12.52 -12.79 -9.02
N MET A 56 12.24 -12.99 -7.74
CA MET A 56 13.22 -13.53 -6.80
C MET A 56 13.36 -15.04 -6.89
N HIS A 57 12.52 -15.72 -7.60
CA HIS A 57 12.57 -17.19 -7.77
C HIS A 57 13.59 -17.64 -8.79
#